data_908c12c22ce0b59e12ab714a41662b72
#
_entry.id   908c12c22ce0b59e12ab714a41662b72
#
_cell.length_a   1.000
_cell.length_b   1.000
_cell.length_c   1.000
_cell.angle_alpha   90.00
_cell.angle_beta   90.00
_cell.angle_gamma   90.00
#
_symmetry.space_group_name_H-M   'P 1'
#
loop_
_entity.id
_entity.type
_entity.pdbx_description
1 polymer ?
#
loop_
_entity_poly.entity_id
_entity_poly.type
_entity_poly.pdbx_seq_one_letter_code
_entity_poly.pdbx_strand_id
1 'polypeptide(L)'
;MLVTEVTSTDDVIGLMKRNGAWQAKTESEQEGWLRHMHEEHVTPEEVGRIAAQAGVKTVVMTHLSPSPDPNDDFARYAIAAKKHFSGSVLIAKDLMKF
;
A
#
# COMPACT_ATOMS: atom_id res chain seq x y z
N MET A 1 -7.19 -3.89 -17.27
CA MET A 1 -6.08 -3.54 -16.36
C MET A 1 -6.57 -2.58 -15.31
N LEU A 2 -6.22 -2.81 -14.08
CA LEU A 2 -6.53 -1.92 -12.96
C LEU A 2 -5.28 -1.15 -12.55
N VAL A 3 -5.34 0.18 -12.57
CA VAL A 3 -4.28 1.05 -12.08
C VAL A 3 -4.76 1.70 -10.80
N THR A 4 -4.02 1.55 -9.70
CA THR A 4 -4.47 2.02 -8.40
C THR A 4 -3.31 2.52 -7.54
N GLU A 5 -3.59 3.52 -6.71
CA GLU A 5 -2.70 3.92 -5.63
C GLU A 5 -2.76 2.89 -4.51
N VAL A 6 -1.63 2.68 -3.84
CA VAL A 6 -1.54 1.69 -2.76
C VAL A 6 -0.76 2.28 -1.59
N THR A 7 -1.29 2.09 -0.39
CA THR A 7 -0.62 2.49 0.84
C THR A 7 -0.56 1.32 1.80
N SER A 8 0.64 0.96 2.24
CA SER A 8 0.82 0.00 3.31
C SER A 8 0.77 0.75 4.65
N THR A 9 -0.28 0.54 5.41
CA THR A 9 -0.45 1.14 6.74
C THR A 9 0.71 0.75 7.65
N ASP A 10 1.15 -0.51 7.60
CA ASP A 10 2.26 -0.99 8.41
C ASP A 10 3.56 -0.28 8.08
N ASP A 11 3.84 -0.03 6.80
CA ASP A 11 5.04 0.69 6.38
C ASP A 11 5.04 2.14 6.85
N VAL A 12 3.89 2.82 6.77
CA VAL A 12 3.77 4.20 7.23
C VAL A 12 3.93 4.28 8.75
N ILE A 13 3.30 3.37 9.50
CA ILE A 13 3.47 3.29 10.95
C ILE A 13 4.93 3.03 11.30
N GLY A 14 5.59 2.13 10.59
CA GLY A 14 7.01 1.82 10.81
C GLY A 14 7.88 3.07 10.64
N LEU A 15 7.63 3.86 9.62
CA LEU A 15 8.34 5.12 9.40
C LEU A 15 8.07 6.13 10.53
N MET A 16 6.82 6.27 10.95
CA MET A 16 6.44 7.17 12.03
C MET A 16 7.05 6.75 13.36
N LYS A 17 7.16 5.45 13.63
CA LYS A 17 7.82 4.94 14.83
C LYS A 17 9.31 5.27 14.85
N ARG A 18 9.98 5.20 13.71
CA ARG A 18 11.40 5.53 13.61
C ARG A 18 11.68 7.00 13.88
N ASN A 19 10.82 7.90 13.44
CA ASN A 19 11.01 9.33 13.64
C ASN A 19 10.31 9.88 14.89
N GLY A 20 9.66 9.03 15.68
CA GLY A 20 8.97 9.42 16.91
C GLY A 20 7.57 9.98 16.72
N ALA A 21 7.09 10.13 15.51
CA ALA A 21 5.78 10.73 15.24
C ALA A 21 4.63 9.88 15.76
N TRP A 22 4.76 8.56 15.70
CA TRP A 22 3.72 7.65 16.19
C TRP A 22 3.59 7.72 17.71
N GLN A 23 4.74 7.66 18.41
CA GLN A 23 4.77 7.69 19.87
C GLN A 23 4.33 9.04 20.44
N ALA A 24 4.46 10.12 19.67
CA ALA A 24 4.02 11.44 20.07
C ALA A 24 2.49 11.61 20.04
N LYS A 25 1.77 10.70 19.38
CA LYS A 25 0.32 10.70 19.33
C LYS A 25 -0.27 10.09 20.59
N THR A 26 -1.40 10.64 21.04
CA THR A 26 -2.21 10.00 22.09
C THR A 26 -2.87 8.75 21.52
N GLU A 27 -3.36 7.87 22.38
CA GLU A 27 -4.08 6.66 21.96
C GLU A 27 -5.27 6.99 21.05
N SER A 28 -6.04 8.03 21.41
CA SER A 28 -7.16 8.49 20.60
C SER A 28 -6.73 8.99 19.23
N GLU A 29 -5.63 9.71 19.15
CA GLU A 29 -5.06 10.19 17.89
C GLU A 29 -4.57 9.03 17.01
N GLN A 30 -3.95 8.00 17.61
CA GLN A 30 -3.53 6.80 16.90
C GLN A 30 -4.72 6.06 16.31
N GLU A 31 -5.80 5.90 17.06
CA GLU A 31 -7.03 5.26 16.58
C GLU A 31 -7.66 6.04 15.44
N GLY A 32 -7.73 7.37 15.56
CA GLY A 32 -8.26 8.22 14.50
C GLY A 32 -7.44 8.16 13.23
N TRP A 33 -6.13 8.14 13.36
CA TRP A 33 -5.22 8.02 12.23
C TRP A 33 -5.39 6.68 11.50
N LEU A 34 -5.48 5.57 12.25
CA LEU A 34 -5.70 4.24 11.68
C LEU A 34 -7.03 4.17 10.92
N ARG A 35 -8.09 4.77 11.49
CA ARG A 35 -9.39 4.84 10.82
C ARG A 35 -9.30 5.62 9.52
N HIS A 36 -8.65 6.78 9.55
CA HIS A 36 -8.45 7.61 8.35
C HIS A 36 -7.73 6.83 7.25
N MET A 37 -6.62 6.15 7.59
CA MET A 37 -5.86 5.36 6.63
C MET A 37 -6.70 4.23 6.05
N HIS A 38 -7.51 3.58 6.85
CA HIS A 38 -8.36 2.48 6.41
C HIS A 38 -9.49 2.96 5.47
N GLU A 39 -10.07 4.13 5.75
CA GLU A 39 -11.18 4.68 4.96
C GLU A 39 -10.73 5.39 3.69
N GLU A 40 -9.56 6.04 3.71
CA GLU A 40 -9.10 6.94 2.65
C GLU A 40 -8.04 6.30 1.73
N HIS A 41 -7.44 5.20 2.14
CA HIS A 41 -6.35 4.58 1.41
C HIS A 41 -6.59 3.08 1.22
N VAL A 42 -6.03 2.54 0.14
CA VAL A 42 -6.18 1.12 -0.22
C VAL A 42 -4.89 0.38 0.10
N THR A 43 -5.00 -0.72 0.84
CA THR A 43 -3.86 -1.58 1.15
C THR A 43 -3.57 -2.56 0.01
N PRO A 44 -2.37 -3.17 -0.03
CA PRO A 44 -2.05 -4.17 -1.05
C PRO A 44 -3.02 -5.36 -1.07
N GLU A 45 -3.43 -5.86 0.09
CA GLU A 45 -4.41 -6.96 0.19
C GLU A 45 -5.77 -6.57 -0.40
N GLU A 46 -6.23 -5.36 -0.10
CA GLU A 46 -7.50 -4.84 -0.63
C GLU A 46 -7.45 -4.70 -2.15
N VAL A 47 -6.32 -4.25 -2.70
CA VAL A 47 -6.11 -4.19 -4.14
C VAL A 47 -6.29 -5.56 -4.77
N GLY A 48 -5.72 -6.59 -4.17
CA GLY A 48 -5.88 -7.97 -4.64
C GLY A 48 -7.33 -8.42 -4.64
N ARG A 49 -8.08 -8.13 -3.58
CA ARG A 49 -9.50 -8.47 -3.49
C ARG A 49 -10.34 -7.75 -4.53
N ILE A 50 -10.10 -6.45 -4.71
CA ILE A 50 -10.81 -5.63 -5.70
C ILE A 50 -10.54 -6.15 -7.11
N ALA A 51 -9.28 -6.44 -7.42
CA ALA A 51 -8.89 -6.96 -8.73
C ALA A 51 -9.53 -8.31 -9.03
N ALA A 52 -9.59 -9.19 -8.03
CA ALA A 52 -10.24 -10.50 -8.18
C ALA A 52 -11.73 -10.34 -8.43
N GLN A 53 -12.41 -9.47 -7.70
CA GLN A 53 -13.84 -9.21 -7.88
C GLN A 53 -14.16 -8.57 -9.22
N ALA A 54 -13.29 -7.68 -9.69
CA ALA A 54 -13.47 -7.00 -10.98
C ALA A 54 -13.15 -7.89 -12.18
N GLY A 55 -12.48 -9.01 -11.97
CA GLY A 55 -12.12 -9.95 -13.04
C GLY A 55 -11.03 -9.41 -13.98
N VAL A 56 -10.24 -8.45 -13.57
CA VAL A 56 -9.12 -7.93 -14.36
C VAL A 56 -7.98 -8.94 -14.41
N LYS A 57 -7.14 -8.84 -15.43
CA LYS A 57 -5.99 -9.74 -15.61
C LYS A 57 -4.70 -9.17 -15.07
N THR A 58 -4.60 -7.86 -14.97
CA THR A 58 -3.38 -7.16 -14.56
C THR A 58 -3.71 -6.00 -13.63
N VAL A 59 -2.93 -5.85 -12.59
CA VAL A 59 -2.98 -4.72 -11.66
C VAL A 59 -1.65 -3.96 -11.74
N VAL A 60 -1.73 -2.63 -11.82
CA VAL A 60 -0.57 -1.74 -11.71
C VAL A 60 -0.72 -0.92 -10.44
N MET A 61 0.22 -1.07 -9.53
CA MET A 61 0.28 -0.31 -8.28
C MET A 61 1.14 0.94 -8.47
N THR A 62 0.59 2.10 -8.15
CA THR A 62 1.26 3.40 -8.27
C THR A 62 1.24 4.14 -6.94
N HIS A 63 1.96 5.26 -6.84
CA HIS A 63 1.98 6.12 -5.65
C HIS A 63 2.15 5.34 -4.35
N LEU A 64 3.16 4.45 -4.35
CA LEU A 64 3.43 3.58 -3.22
C LEU A 64 3.84 4.37 -1.99
N SER A 65 3.55 3.82 -0.81
CA SER A 65 3.95 4.42 0.46
C SER A 65 5.46 4.69 0.49
N PRO A 66 5.89 5.79 1.13
CA PRO A 66 7.32 6.07 1.26
C PRO A 66 8.06 4.90 1.92
N SER A 67 9.19 4.52 1.36
CA SER A 67 10.10 3.55 1.96
C SER A 67 11.37 4.27 2.41
N PRO A 68 11.93 3.92 3.59
CA PRO A 68 13.22 4.44 4.01
C PRO A 68 14.37 3.89 3.17
N ASP A 69 14.16 2.82 2.42
CA ASP A 69 15.16 2.21 1.55
C ASP A 69 14.92 2.66 0.10
N PRO A 70 15.82 3.47 -0.49
CA PRO A 70 15.65 3.92 -1.87
C PRO A 70 15.74 2.79 -2.91
N ASN A 71 16.24 1.62 -2.51
CA ASN A 71 16.34 0.45 -3.37
C ASN A 71 15.18 -0.53 -3.20
N ASP A 72 14.16 -0.16 -2.43
CA ASP A 72 12.99 -0.99 -2.22
C ASP A 72 12.26 -1.24 -3.53
N ASP A 73 12.09 -2.48 -3.92
CA ASP A 73 11.34 -2.87 -5.11
C ASP A 73 9.85 -3.10 -4.85
N PHE A 74 9.42 -2.96 -3.59
CA PHE A 74 8.05 -3.16 -3.16
C PHE A 74 7.47 -4.55 -3.48
N ALA A 75 8.34 -5.57 -3.60
CA ALA A 75 7.90 -6.94 -3.89
C ALA A 75 6.87 -7.45 -2.88
N ARG A 76 6.97 -7.04 -1.62
CA ARG A 76 6.01 -7.41 -0.58
C ARG A 76 4.58 -6.93 -0.89
N TYR A 77 4.42 -5.83 -1.63
CA TYR A 77 3.11 -5.34 -2.04
C TYR A 77 2.47 -6.28 -3.06
N ALA A 78 3.25 -6.72 -4.03
CA ALA A 78 2.80 -7.70 -5.02
C ALA A 78 2.43 -9.03 -4.35
N ILE A 79 3.24 -9.49 -3.41
CA ILE A 79 2.98 -10.73 -2.67
C ILE A 79 1.66 -10.63 -1.89
N ALA A 80 1.42 -9.50 -1.22
CA ALA A 80 0.19 -9.30 -0.47
C ALA A 80 -1.05 -9.30 -1.36
N ALA A 81 -1.00 -8.63 -2.51
CA ALA A 81 -2.10 -8.63 -3.47
C ALA A 81 -2.36 -10.02 -4.04
N LYS A 82 -1.31 -10.77 -4.33
CA LYS A 82 -1.42 -12.12 -4.90
C LYS A 82 -2.00 -13.16 -3.96
N LYS A 83 -2.16 -12.86 -2.69
CA LYS A 83 -2.92 -13.72 -1.77
C LYS A 83 -4.40 -13.84 -2.17
N HIS A 84 -4.92 -12.84 -2.88
CA HIS A 84 -6.32 -12.76 -3.25
C HIS A 84 -6.55 -12.63 -4.75
N PHE A 85 -5.48 -12.49 -5.53
CA PHE A 85 -5.54 -12.23 -6.97
C PHE A 85 -4.50 -13.10 -7.69
N SER A 86 -4.95 -13.87 -8.67
CA SER A 86 -4.09 -14.80 -9.42
C SER A 86 -3.44 -14.21 -10.67
N GLY A 87 -3.81 -12.98 -11.04
CA GLY A 87 -3.28 -12.32 -12.24
C GLY A 87 -1.91 -11.68 -12.02
N SER A 88 -1.49 -10.89 -12.97
CA SER A 88 -0.21 -10.17 -12.93
C SER A 88 -0.31 -8.92 -12.07
N VAL A 89 0.70 -8.69 -11.23
CA VAL A 89 0.83 -7.47 -10.42
C VAL A 89 2.13 -6.77 -10.79
N LEU A 90 2.00 -5.53 -11.28
CA LEU A 90 3.13 -4.70 -11.67
C LEU A 90 3.28 -3.55 -10.67
N ILE A 91 4.51 -3.24 -10.33
CA ILE A 91 4.84 -2.12 -9.45
C ILE A 91 5.38 -0.98 -10.30
N ALA A 92 4.70 0.16 -10.31
CA ALA A 92 5.13 1.35 -11.02
C ALA A 92 5.76 2.33 -10.03
N LYS A 93 7.03 2.65 -10.24
CA LYS A 93 7.72 3.68 -9.48
C LYS A 93 7.43 5.05 -10.09
N ASP A 94 7.53 6.10 -9.29
CA ASP A 94 7.12 7.46 -9.69
C ASP A 94 7.75 7.96 -10.98
N LEU A 95 8.93 7.51 -11.33
CA LEU A 95 9.63 7.94 -12.53
C LEU A 95 9.42 7.03 -13.74
N MET A 96 8.62 5.97 -13.59
CA MET A 96 8.30 5.09 -14.72
C MET A 96 7.34 5.75 -15.68
N LYS A 97 7.59 5.58 -16.96
CA LYS A 97 6.69 5.98 -18.04
C LYS A 97 6.04 4.72 -18.63
N PHE A 98 4.78 4.82 -18.87
CA PHE A 98 3.99 3.75 -19.48
C PHE A 98 3.67 4.10 -20.93
#